data_18b1fc16fc70d49d5156bb4ee94dafe9
#
_entry.id   18b1fc16fc70d49d5156bb4ee94dafe9
#
_cell.length_a   1.000
_cell.length_b   1.000
_cell.length_c   1.000
_cell.angle_alpha   90.00
_cell.angle_beta   90.00
_cell.angle_gamma   90.00
#
_symmetry.space_group_name_H-M   'P 1'
#
loop_
_entity.id
_entity.type
_entity.pdbx_description
1 polymer ?
#
loop_
_entity_poly.entity_id
_entity_poly.type
_entity_poly.pdbx_seq_one_letter_code
_entity_poly.pdbx_strand_id
1 'polypeptide(L)'
;MQTSRTKLASQMVLAACFCAIEGCASDSVVAQCDPVSAAPAATSASISSTLDSIKQKYQLNAVILGVEQDGMPLYRTALGVSTNGIPATTDMHFRVGGVGWQVLSTVLLRMVEQNPAGIALTDPVSKWYPDYPNADRATARMLAASSAGFGDYIATDAFIGEVVANPLRVWTADELIARSVVPYQTPQFDDPGHDWKYSHTDFVVLGAVLEKISGKKYGVLLQELVLDPLGLRNTRFQLDAEPQLPVLHTLQEGDFRDSTYWNPSFVSWGALTSNICDLGKWNRAFGTGSLLSPATRSEIASPVNVGLGVNTSQAYFGLGTLVYPPWIVQRAAYWGMYTTTAFDPTSGTSLVATVSLSPGTPPGAQPSDEIITAISALLTPGHPVPR
;
A
#
# COMPACT_ATOMS: atom_id res chain seq x y z
N MET A 1 6.65 67.85 -69.86
CA MET A 1 5.59 67.01 -70.48
C MET A 1 5.90 65.55 -70.34
N GLN A 2 4.95 64.80 -69.75
CA GLN A 2 4.85 63.30 -69.66
C GLN A 2 6.06 62.54 -69.16
N THR A 3 6.14 62.20 -68.00
CA THR A 3 5.93 61.09 -67.04
C THR A 3 5.80 59.76 -67.70
N SER A 4 6.78 58.85 -67.43
CA SER A 4 6.64 57.41 -67.54
C SER A 4 7.05 56.79 -66.22
N ARG A 5 6.10 56.13 -65.56
CA ARG A 5 6.27 55.36 -64.34
C ARG A 5 6.71 53.94 -64.69
N THR A 6 7.85 53.52 -64.20
CA THR A 6 8.23 52.14 -64.23
C THR A 6 8.05 51.56 -62.82
N LYS A 7 7.18 50.57 -62.71
CA LYS A 7 6.95 49.77 -61.48
C LYS A 7 8.05 48.73 -61.30
N LEU A 8 8.81 48.85 -60.21
CA LEU A 8 9.62 47.71 -59.74
C LEU A 8 8.74 46.83 -58.85
N ALA A 9 8.56 45.57 -59.24
CA ALA A 9 7.97 44.54 -58.43
C ALA A 9 9.04 43.95 -57.54
N SER A 10 8.89 44.16 -56.23
CA SER A 10 9.75 43.53 -55.22
C SER A 10 9.18 42.16 -54.87
N GLN A 11 9.85 41.09 -55.26
CA GLN A 11 9.55 39.72 -54.79
C GLN A 11 10.13 39.56 -53.38
N MET A 12 9.26 39.48 -52.37
CA MET A 12 9.57 38.98 -51.05
C MET A 12 9.58 37.47 -51.07
N VAL A 13 10.74 36.86 -50.94
CA VAL A 13 10.91 35.46 -50.67
C VAL A 13 10.67 35.24 -49.17
N LEU A 14 9.53 34.68 -48.78
CA LEU A 14 9.25 34.19 -47.44
C LEU A 14 9.99 32.87 -47.28
N ALA A 15 11.09 32.87 -46.55
CA ALA A 15 11.70 31.68 -46.04
C ALA A 15 10.88 31.17 -44.83
N ALA A 16 10.04 30.17 -45.03
CA ALA A 16 9.38 29.46 -43.94
C ALA A 16 10.39 28.56 -43.22
N CYS A 17 10.88 29.01 -42.05
CA CYS A 17 11.55 28.14 -41.09
C CYS A 17 10.51 27.19 -40.51
N PHE A 18 10.46 25.95 -41.02
CA PHE A 18 9.83 24.83 -40.34
C PHE A 18 10.78 24.41 -39.19
N CYS A 19 10.57 24.91 -37.99
CA CYS A 19 11.05 24.27 -36.77
C CYS A 19 10.22 23.02 -36.57
N ALA A 20 10.74 21.88 -36.97
CA ALA A 20 10.23 20.59 -36.53
C ALA A 20 10.43 20.50 -34.99
N ILE A 21 9.39 20.76 -34.23
CA ILE A 21 9.33 20.39 -32.83
C ILE A 21 9.00 18.90 -32.80
N GLU A 22 10.06 18.08 -32.93
CA GLU A 22 9.97 16.66 -32.50
C GLU A 22 10.06 16.65 -30.97
N GLY A 23 8.96 17.02 -30.34
CA GLY A 23 8.67 16.67 -28.96
C GLY A 23 8.00 15.29 -28.97
N CYS A 24 8.78 14.24 -29.11
CA CYS A 24 8.34 12.90 -28.70
C CYS A 24 8.17 12.91 -27.18
N ALA A 25 7.02 13.38 -26.69
CA ALA A 25 6.46 12.84 -25.48
C ALA A 25 6.18 11.38 -25.79
N SER A 26 7.05 10.47 -25.38
CA SER A 26 6.70 9.08 -25.25
C SER A 26 5.59 9.01 -24.20
N ASP A 27 4.34 9.10 -24.62
CA ASP A 27 3.22 8.61 -23.85
C ASP A 27 3.54 7.14 -23.59
N SER A 28 4.16 6.90 -22.43
CA SER A 28 4.38 5.55 -21.97
C SER A 28 2.99 4.98 -21.71
N VAL A 29 2.52 4.19 -22.68
CA VAL A 29 1.27 3.42 -22.56
C VAL A 29 1.36 2.70 -21.22
N VAL A 30 0.55 3.11 -20.26
CA VAL A 30 0.43 2.41 -18.97
C VAL A 30 -0.06 1.01 -19.34
N ALA A 31 0.72 -0.01 -18.98
CA ALA A 31 0.37 -1.37 -19.32
C ALA A 31 -1.01 -1.69 -18.73
N GLN A 32 -1.94 -2.06 -19.59
CA GLN A 32 -3.30 -2.40 -19.18
C GLN A 32 -3.27 -3.62 -18.25
N CYS A 33 -4.08 -3.58 -17.20
CA CYS A 33 -4.14 -4.65 -16.21
C CYS A 33 -5.24 -5.65 -16.59
N ASP A 34 -5.05 -6.40 -17.69
CA ASP A 34 -6.06 -7.29 -18.25
C ASP A 34 -6.33 -8.53 -17.38
N PRO A 35 -7.54 -9.09 -17.41
CA PRO A 35 -7.83 -10.42 -16.89
C PRO A 35 -6.92 -11.49 -17.49
N VAL A 36 -6.53 -12.50 -16.69
CA VAL A 36 -5.66 -13.61 -17.11
C VAL A 36 -6.23 -14.93 -16.60
N SER A 37 -6.19 -15.96 -17.42
CA SER A 37 -6.52 -17.34 -17.08
C SER A 37 -5.51 -18.29 -17.74
N ALA A 38 -4.28 -18.26 -17.24
CA ALA A 38 -3.16 -19.09 -17.71
C ALA A 38 -3.00 -20.38 -16.87
N ALA A 39 -3.71 -20.52 -15.74
CA ALA A 39 -3.73 -21.74 -14.96
C ALA A 39 -4.41 -22.89 -15.74
N PRO A 40 -4.09 -24.17 -15.42
CA PRO A 40 -4.84 -25.31 -15.95
C PRO A 40 -6.35 -25.12 -15.78
N ALA A 41 -7.15 -25.59 -16.73
CA ALA A 41 -8.60 -25.36 -16.75
C ALA A 41 -9.29 -25.79 -15.44
N ALA A 42 -8.91 -26.93 -14.86
CA ALA A 42 -9.45 -27.39 -13.59
C ALA A 42 -9.11 -26.45 -12.43
N THR A 43 -7.87 -25.95 -12.37
CA THR A 43 -7.43 -24.97 -11.36
C THR A 43 -8.17 -23.65 -11.53
N SER A 44 -8.28 -23.13 -12.76
CA SER A 44 -9.04 -21.91 -13.05
C SER A 44 -10.51 -22.05 -12.64
N ALA A 45 -11.14 -23.18 -12.93
CA ALA A 45 -12.53 -23.46 -12.50
C ALA A 45 -12.67 -23.51 -10.97
N SER A 46 -11.71 -24.14 -10.28
CA SER A 46 -11.70 -24.19 -8.80
C SER A 46 -11.52 -22.80 -8.18
N ILE A 47 -10.62 -21.97 -8.74
CA ILE A 47 -10.43 -20.58 -8.29
C ILE A 47 -11.74 -19.80 -8.51
N SER A 48 -12.34 -19.85 -9.69
CA SER A 48 -13.59 -19.15 -10.00
C SER A 48 -14.71 -19.54 -9.03
N SER A 49 -14.94 -20.84 -8.86
CA SER A 49 -16.00 -21.31 -7.95
C SER A 49 -15.77 -20.93 -6.49
N THR A 50 -14.51 -20.90 -6.05
CA THR A 50 -14.13 -20.42 -4.72
C THR A 50 -14.47 -18.94 -4.54
N LEU A 51 -14.11 -18.10 -5.51
CA LEU A 51 -14.42 -16.67 -5.47
C LEU A 51 -15.93 -16.41 -5.46
N ASP A 52 -16.69 -17.10 -6.32
CA ASP A 52 -18.15 -16.97 -6.39
C ASP A 52 -18.79 -17.36 -5.05
N SER A 53 -18.34 -18.46 -4.46
CA SER A 53 -18.83 -18.93 -3.15
C SER A 53 -18.55 -17.93 -2.04
N ILE A 54 -17.31 -17.41 -1.95
CA ILE A 54 -16.93 -16.43 -0.91
C ILE A 54 -17.66 -15.11 -1.14
N LYS A 55 -17.73 -14.63 -2.39
CA LYS A 55 -18.48 -13.43 -2.74
C LYS A 55 -19.96 -13.53 -2.33
N GLN A 56 -20.60 -14.67 -2.59
CA GLN A 56 -21.98 -14.92 -2.19
C GLN A 56 -22.13 -15.03 -0.66
N LYS A 57 -21.24 -15.79 0.00
CA LYS A 57 -21.22 -15.99 1.46
C LYS A 57 -21.20 -14.66 2.20
N TYR A 58 -20.34 -13.74 1.78
CA TYR A 58 -20.16 -12.43 2.41
C TYR A 58 -20.97 -11.31 1.76
N GLN A 59 -21.75 -11.62 0.73
CA GLN A 59 -22.54 -10.64 -0.03
C GLN A 59 -21.72 -9.45 -0.52
N LEU A 60 -20.49 -9.70 -1.02
CA LEU A 60 -19.57 -8.63 -1.41
C LEU A 60 -20.06 -7.89 -2.66
N ASN A 61 -19.84 -6.58 -2.71
CA ASN A 61 -20.03 -5.79 -3.93
C ASN A 61 -19.08 -6.26 -5.03
N ALA A 62 -17.79 -6.28 -4.73
CA ALA A 62 -16.76 -6.66 -5.67
C ALA A 62 -15.65 -7.49 -5.02
N VAL A 63 -15.00 -8.30 -5.86
CA VAL A 63 -13.76 -9.03 -5.56
C VAL A 63 -12.83 -8.85 -6.73
N ILE A 64 -11.57 -8.47 -6.47
CA ILE A 64 -10.50 -8.48 -7.49
C ILE A 64 -9.39 -9.39 -6.95
N LEU A 65 -8.98 -10.37 -7.75
CA LEU A 65 -7.92 -11.33 -7.42
C LEU A 65 -6.80 -11.28 -8.46
N GLY A 66 -5.56 -11.29 -7.98
CA GLY A 66 -4.35 -11.54 -8.75
C GLY A 66 -3.57 -12.71 -8.18
N VAL A 67 -3.20 -13.65 -9.02
CA VAL A 67 -2.34 -14.81 -8.73
C VAL A 67 -1.19 -14.82 -9.70
N GLU A 68 0.03 -14.85 -9.18
CA GLU A 68 1.26 -14.99 -9.97
C GLU A 68 2.05 -16.20 -9.48
N GLN A 69 2.75 -16.84 -10.41
CA GLN A 69 3.69 -17.91 -10.14
C GLN A 69 5.03 -17.52 -10.75
N ASP A 70 6.10 -17.46 -9.97
CA ASP A 70 7.45 -17.07 -10.40
C ASP A 70 7.48 -15.74 -11.18
N GLY A 71 6.58 -14.81 -10.80
CA GLY A 71 6.44 -13.49 -11.43
C GLY A 71 5.64 -13.48 -12.73
N MET A 72 5.08 -14.62 -13.14
CA MET A 72 4.19 -14.70 -14.30
C MET A 72 2.73 -14.73 -13.84
N PRO A 73 1.84 -13.92 -14.45
CA PRO A 73 0.43 -13.95 -14.14
C PRO A 73 -0.16 -15.34 -14.45
N LEU A 74 -0.72 -15.99 -13.42
CA LEU A 74 -1.39 -17.28 -13.53
C LEU A 74 -2.90 -17.13 -13.65
N TYR A 75 -3.47 -16.26 -12.82
CA TYR A 75 -4.91 -15.97 -12.81
C TYR A 75 -5.16 -14.54 -12.34
N ARG A 76 -6.01 -13.81 -13.05
CA ARG A 76 -6.42 -12.45 -12.66
C ARG A 76 -7.85 -12.20 -13.10
N THR A 77 -8.68 -11.74 -12.15
CA THR A 77 -10.10 -11.51 -12.44
C THR A 77 -10.68 -10.42 -11.52
N ALA A 78 -11.79 -9.87 -11.96
CA ALA A 78 -12.66 -9.04 -11.13
C ALA A 78 -14.09 -9.55 -11.23
N LEU A 79 -14.80 -9.58 -10.11
CA LEU A 79 -16.19 -10.05 -10.00
C LEU A 79 -17.04 -8.99 -9.31
N GLY A 80 -18.27 -8.88 -9.74
CA GLY A 80 -19.28 -8.00 -9.11
C GLY A 80 -19.25 -6.57 -9.66
N VAL A 81 -19.64 -5.63 -8.82
CA VAL A 81 -19.84 -4.22 -9.21
C VAL A 81 -19.11 -3.29 -8.25
N SER A 82 -18.55 -2.21 -8.77
CA SER A 82 -17.95 -1.15 -7.96
C SER A 82 -19.04 -0.30 -7.30
N THR A 83 -19.77 0.46 -8.10
CA THR A 83 -20.89 1.30 -7.67
C THR A 83 -21.89 1.47 -8.81
N ASN A 84 -23.16 1.74 -8.49
CA ASN A 84 -24.20 2.09 -9.47
C ASN A 84 -24.29 1.15 -10.69
N GLY A 85 -24.03 -0.14 -10.49
CA GLY A 85 -24.06 -1.14 -11.56
C GLY A 85 -22.84 -1.15 -12.48
N ILE A 86 -21.78 -0.35 -12.20
CA ILE A 86 -20.53 -0.37 -12.96
C ILE A 86 -19.77 -1.67 -12.63
N PRO A 87 -19.54 -2.55 -13.61
CA PRO A 87 -18.79 -3.78 -13.37
C PRO A 87 -17.40 -3.50 -12.78
N ALA A 88 -16.98 -4.29 -11.81
CA ALA A 88 -15.61 -4.24 -11.31
C ALA A 88 -14.65 -4.75 -12.40
N THR A 89 -13.49 -4.08 -12.53
CA THR A 89 -12.44 -4.47 -13.47
C THR A 89 -11.09 -4.59 -12.78
N THR A 90 -10.18 -5.31 -13.38
CA THR A 90 -8.81 -5.48 -12.87
C THR A 90 -7.97 -4.20 -12.94
N ASP A 91 -8.37 -3.23 -13.74
CA ASP A 91 -7.72 -1.91 -13.83
C ASP A 91 -8.10 -0.97 -12.69
N MET A 92 -9.18 -1.26 -11.97
CA MET A 92 -9.65 -0.36 -10.91
C MET A 92 -8.62 -0.17 -9.82
N HIS A 93 -8.44 1.08 -9.45
CA HIS A 93 -7.57 1.49 -8.35
C HIS A 93 -8.33 1.39 -7.03
N PHE A 94 -7.61 1.03 -5.98
CA PHE A 94 -8.14 0.91 -4.63
C PHE A 94 -7.09 1.31 -3.59
N ARG A 95 -7.53 1.67 -2.41
CA ARG A 95 -6.66 1.98 -1.29
C ARG A 95 -6.11 0.68 -0.70
N VAL A 96 -4.78 0.62 -0.52
CA VAL A 96 -4.09 -0.61 -0.13
C VAL A 96 -3.92 -0.77 1.39
N GLY A 97 -4.34 0.23 2.18
CA GLY A 97 -4.29 0.18 3.64
C GLY A 97 -2.90 -0.19 4.18
N GLY A 98 -2.81 -1.14 5.10
CA GLY A 98 -1.58 -1.55 5.77
C GLY A 98 -0.47 -2.09 4.85
N VAL A 99 -0.72 -2.36 3.56
CA VAL A 99 0.36 -2.62 2.59
C VAL A 99 1.31 -1.42 2.51
N GLY A 100 0.81 -0.20 2.78
CA GLY A 100 1.63 0.99 2.91
C GLY A 100 2.75 0.88 3.96
N TRP A 101 2.56 0.06 5.00
CA TRP A 101 3.60 -0.17 6.02
C TRP A 101 4.76 -1.02 5.51
N GLN A 102 4.48 -2.01 4.65
CA GLN A 102 5.55 -2.74 3.95
C GLN A 102 6.37 -1.79 3.08
N VAL A 103 5.69 -0.88 2.37
CA VAL A 103 6.32 0.13 1.52
C VAL A 103 7.18 1.08 2.36
N LEU A 104 6.64 1.61 3.47
CA LEU A 104 7.36 2.51 4.37
C LEU A 104 8.59 1.84 4.98
N SER A 105 8.47 0.58 5.42
CA SER A 105 9.59 -0.20 5.94
C SER A 105 10.67 -0.44 4.86
N THR A 106 10.25 -0.63 3.59
CA THR A 106 11.21 -0.73 2.49
C THR A 106 11.94 0.58 2.24
N VAL A 107 11.26 1.73 2.31
CA VAL A 107 11.89 3.06 2.22
C VAL A 107 12.93 3.24 3.34
N LEU A 108 12.59 2.86 4.58
CA LEU A 108 13.55 2.85 5.70
C LEU A 108 14.78 2.00 5.36
N LEU A 109 14.58 0.75 4.94
CA LEU A 109 15.68 -0.17 4.65
C LEU A 109 16.56 0.32 3.49
N ARG A 110 15.97 0.90 2.45
CA ARG A 110 16.71 1.55 1.35
C ARG A 110 17.54 2.74 1.83
N MET A 111 16.99 3.57 2.73
CA MET A 111 17.74 4.69 3.31
C MET A 111 18.88 4.20 4.20
N VAL A 112 18.69 3.13 4.97
CA VAL A 112 19.75 2.50 5.77
C VAL A 112 20.87 1.99 4.87
N GLU A 113 20.56 1.34 3.73
CA GLU A 113 21.56 0.86 2.78
C GLU A 113 22.36 1.99 2.13
N GLN A 114 21.66 3.02 1.69
CA GLN A 114 22.30 4.15 1.04
C GLN A 114 23.04 5.05 2.03
N ASN A 115 22.63 5.00 3.30
CA ASN A 115 23.13 5.80 4.43
C ASN A 115 23.38 7.30 4.11
N PRO A 116 22.58 7.94 3.24
CA PRO A 116 22.87 9.32 2.81
C PRO A 116 22.71 10.33 3.94
N ALA A 117 21.94 9.98 4.98
CA ALA A 117 21.65 10.82 6.14
C ALA A 117 22.07 10.18 7.48
N GLY A 118 22.79 9.07 7.42
CA GLY A 118 23.31 8.42 8.63
C GLY A 118 22.26 7.79 9.52
N ILE A 119 21.20 7.18 8.93
CA ILE A 119 20.21 6.42 9.71
C ILE A 119 20.64 4.97 9.87
N ALA A 120 20.52 4.45 11.10
CA ALA A 120 20.65 3.05 11.43
C ALA A 120 19.34 2.53 12.05
N LEU A 121 19.06 1.23 11.90
CA LEU A 121 17.89 0.58 12.52
C LEU A 121 17.89 0.68 14.05
N THR A 122 19.09 0.83 14.65
CA THR A 122 19.29 0.97 16.10
C THR A 122 19.24 2.40 16.59
N ASP A 123 19.08 3.37 15.71
CA ASP A 123 19.01 4.78 16.11
C ASP A 123 17.79 5.05 16.98
N PRO A 124 17.96 5.68 18.14
CA PRO A 124 16.85 6.04 19.01
C PRO A 124 16.00 7.15 18.39
N VAL A 125 14.70 7.06 18.59
CA VAL A 125 13.72 8.04 18.10
C VAL A 125 13.99 9.43 18.66
N SER A 126 14.57 9.52 19.86
CA SER A 126 14.96 10.79 20.50
C SER A 126 15.93 11.66 19.71
N LYS A 127 16.65 11.09 18.74
CA LYS A 127 17.45 11.90 17.78
C LYS A 127 16.59 12.91 17.00
N TRP A 128 15.31 12.61 16.79
CA TRP A 128 14.40 13.41 15.96
C TRP A 128 13.19 13.92 16.75
N TYR A 129 12.79 13.21 17.79
CA TYR A 129 11.67 13.52 18.69
C TYR A 129 12.10 13.37 20.14
N PRO A 130 12.99 14.27 20.67
CA PRO A 130 13.58 14.14 22.00
C PRO A 130 12.56 14.18 23.14
N ASP A 131 11.45 14.91 22.93
CA ASP A 131 10.42 15.10 23.95
C ASP A 131 9.28 14.06 23.88
N TYR A 132 9.36 13.10 22.91
CA TYR A 132 8.34 12.08 22.81
C TYR A 132 8.53 10.98 23.86
N PRO A 133 7.48 10.50 24.53
CA PRO A 133 7.60 9.48 25.58
C PRO A 133 8.36 8.24 25.11
N ASN A 134 9.33 7.79 25.91
CA ASN A 134 10.18 6.61 25.64
C ASN A 134 11.03 6.68 24.35
N ALA A 135 11.16 7.84 23.72
CA ALA A 135 11.88 8.01 22.46
C ALA A 135 13.39 7.70 22.58
N ASP A 136 13.97 7.83 23.75
CA ASP A 136 15.36 7.49 24.06
C ASP A 136 15.64 5.97 23.99
N ARG A 137 14.62 5.14 24.18
CA ARG A 137 14.69 3.67 24.17
C ARG A 137 14.06 3.04 22.91
N ALA A 138 13.07 3.71 22.32
CA ALA A 138 12.46 3.28 21.07
C ALA A 138 13.42 3.53 19.89
N THR A 139 13.54 2.57 18.97
CA THR A 139 14.44 2.66 17.81
C THR A 139 13.69 2.67 16.49
N ALA A 140 14.36 3.05 15.40
CA ALA A 140 13.80 3.01 14.05
C ALA A 140 13.31 1.59 13.67
N ARG A 141 14.03 0.54 14.11
CA ARG A 141 13.59 -0.86 13.95
C ARG A 141 12.27 -1.12 14.67
N MET A 142 12.15 -0.69 15.94
CA MET A 142 10.95 -0.91 16.74
C MET A 142 9.73 -0.20 16.14
N LEU A 143 9.91 0.99 15.56
CA LEU A 143 8.83 1.66 14.82
C LEU A 143 8.35 0.81 13.63
N ALA A 144 9.27 0.29 12.79
CA ALA A 144 8.91 -0.55 11.66
C ALA A 144 8.33 -1.92 12.09
N ALA A 145 8.72 -2.41 13.27
CA ALA A 145 8.25 -3.67 13.84
C ALA A 145 7.00 -3.51 14.74
N SER A 146 6.51 -2.28 14.91
CA SER A 146 5.38 -1.95 15.80
C SER A 146 5.57 -2.42 17.24
N SER A 147 6.79 -2.27 17.76
CA SER A 147 7.19 -2.63 19.13
C SER A 147 7.80 -1.45 19.90
N ALA A 148 7.56 -0.22 19.46
CA ALA A 148 7.98 0.98 20.17
C ALA A 148 7.10 1.30 21.39
N GLY A 149 5.92 0.71 21.49
CA GLY A 149 4.99 0.91 22.61
C GLY A 149 4.24 2.24 22.58
N PHE A 150 4.25 2.95 21.47
CA PHE A 150 3.56 4.24 21.36
C PHE A 150 2.04 4.07 21.36
N GLY A 151 1.33 5.00 21.99
CA GLY A 151 -0.13 5.01 22.02
C GLY A 151 -0.70 5.08 20.60
N ASP A 152 -1.68 4.24 20.27
CA ASP A 152 -2.28 4.22 18.93
C ASP A 152 -3.38 5.26 18.80
N TYR A 153 -3.12 6.37 18.10
CA TYR A 153 -4.06 7.48 17.94
C TYR A 153 -5.39 7.06 17.30
N ILE A 154 -5.36 6.07 16.39
CA ILE A 154 -6.56 5.63 15.65
C ILE A 154 -7.45 4.68 16.47
N ALA A 155 -6.93 4.10 17.55
CA ALA A 155 -7.65 3.11 18.35
C ALA A 155 -8.66 3.72 19.33
N THR A 156 -9.08 4.99 19.14
CA THR A 156 -10.08 5.65 19.96
C THR A 156 -11.36 5.96 19.20
N ASP A 157 -12.51 5.68 19.80
CA ASP A 157 -13.81 6.05 19.23
C ASP A 157 -13.92 7.56 18.98
N ALA A 158 -13.27 8.37 19.83
CA ALA A 158 -13.26 9.82 19.69
C ALA A 158 -12.57 10.25 18.38
N PHE A 159 -11.38 9.70 18.07
CA PHE A 159 -10.67 10.03 16.84
C PHE A 159 -11.44 9.53 15.60
N ILE A 160 -11.93 8.29 15.66
CA ILE A 160 -12.75 7.72 14.57
C ILE A 160 -14.01 8.57 14.35
N GLY A 161 -14.67 9.00 15.42
CA GLY A 161 -15.81 9.92 15.35
C GLY A 161 -15.48 11.25 14.68
N GLU A 162 -14.31 11.84 14.94
CA GLU A 162 -13.86 13.06 14.26
C GLU A 162 -13.63 12.84 12.75
N VAL A 163 -13.01 11.72 12.36
CA VAL A 163 -12.80 11.37 10.95
C VAL A 163 -14.14 11.18 10.24
N VAL A 164 -15.06 10.44 10.84
CA VAL A 164 -16.40 10.17 10.28
C VAL A 164 -17.24 11.46 10.17
N ALA A 165 -17.14 12.35 11.15
CA ALA A 165 -17.84 13.64 11.16
C ALA A 165 -17.28 14.62 10.12
N ASN A 166 -15.99 14.53 9.81
CA ASN A 166 -15.29 15.43 8.90
C ASN A 166 -14.44 14.64 7.88
N PRO A 167 -15.05 13.86 6.98
CA PRO A 167 -14.35 12.89 6.16
C PRO A 167 -13.39 13.50 5.11
N LEU A 168 -13.51 14.80 4.84
CA LEU A 168 -12.62 15.53 3.93
C LEU A 168 -11.51 16.30 4.66
N ARG A 169 -11.45 16.23 6.00
CA ARG A 169 -10.40 16.91 6.76
C ARG A 169 -9.03 16.32 6.41
N VAL A 170 -8.07 17.19 6.16
CA VAL A 170 -6.66 16.84 6.02
C VAL A 170 -6.02 16.80 7.41
N TRP A 171 -5.36 15.70 7.73
CA TRP A 171 -4.60 15.50 8.95
C TRP A 171 -3.10 15.59 8.65
N THR A 172 -2.36 16.30 9.46
CA THR A 172 -0.89 16.31 9.39
C THR A 172 -0.28 15.21 10.25
N ALA A 173 0.93 14.77 9.94
CA ALA A 173 1.65 13.80 10.78
C ALA A 173 1.84 14.33 12.21
N ASP A 174 2.14 15.62 12.38
CA ASP A 174 2.31 16.22 13.72
C ASP A 174 1.01 16.21 14.54
N GLU A 175 -0.15 16.44 13.91
CA GLU A 175 -1.45 16.29 14.58
C GLU A 175 -1.70 14.85 15.02
N LEU A 176 -1.40 13.86 14.17
CA LEU A 176 -1.57 12.45 14.50
C LEU A 176 -0.62 12.01 15.61
N ILE A 177 0.64 12.47 15.59
CA ILE A 177 1.63 12.22 16.63
C ILE A 177 1.16 12.85 17.94
N ALA A 178 0.64 14.09 17.93
CA ALA A 178 0.10 14.73 19.12
C ALA A 178 -1.12 13.99 19.71
N ARG A 179 -1.91 13.28 18.87
CA ARG A 179 -3.04 12.46 19.32
C ARG A 179 -2.62 11.13 19.97
N SER A 180 -1.36 10.75 19.87
CA SER A 180 -0.85 9.50 20.43
C SER A 180 -0.27 9.64 21.84
N VAL A 181 -0.30 10.84 22.41
CA VAL A 181 0.19 11.16 23.78
C VAL A 181 -0.90 11.81 24.63
N VAL A 182 -0.62 11.94 25.93
CA VAL A 182 -1.50 12.62 26.89
C VAL A 182 -1.85 14.05 26.38
N PRO A 183 -3.14 14.48 26.44
CA PRO A 183 -4.27 13.84 27.13
C PRO A 183 -5.05 12.80 26.31
N TYR A 184 -4.67 12.50 25.08
CA TYR A 184 -5.45 11.65 24.16
C TYR A 184 -5.16 10.17 24.36
N GLN A 185 -3.88 9.82 24.53
CA GLN A 185 -3.41 8.43 24.66
C GLN A 185 -2.29 8.32 25.70
N THR A 186 -2.08 7.11 26.19
CA THR A 186 -0.91 6.72 26.96
C THR A 186 -0.08 5.72 26.18
N PRO A 187 1.21 5.54 26.48
CA PRO A 187 1.99 4.43 25.94
C PRO A 187 1.25 3.10 26.11
N GLN A 188 1.35 2.23 25.13
CA GLN A 188 0.73 0.89 25.19
C GLN A 188 1.44 -0.02 26.19
N PHE A 189 2.76 0.22 26.36
CA PHE A 189 3.64 -0.36 27.37
C PHE A 189 4.85 0.56 27.56
N ASP A 190 5.51 0.45 28.74
CA ASP A 190 6.53 1.41 29.15
C ASP A 190 7.95 1.06 28.67
N ASP A 191 8.17 -0.16 28.20
CA ASP A 191 9.50 -0.65 27.83
C ASP A 191 9.56 -1.08 26.37
N PRO A 192 9.97 -0.18 25.45
CA PRO A 192 10.08 -0.46 24.03
C PRO A 192 10.90 -1.72 23.73
N GLY A 193 10.37 -2.59 22.86
CA GLY A 193 11.01 -3.84 22.47
C GLY A 193 10.87 -5.01 23.46
N HIS A 194 10.19 -4.83 24.61
CA HIS A 194 9.95 -5.90 25.58
C HIS A 194 8.50 -6.43 25.58
N ASP A 195 7.63 -5.79 24.80
CA ASP A 195 6.29 -6.27 24.48
C ASP A 195 5.92 -5.88 23.05
N TRP A 196 4.80 -6.40 22.56
CA TRP A 196 4.31 -6.09 21.23
C TRP A 196 2.81 -5.80 21.24
N LYS A 197 2.48 -4.67 20.67
CA LYS A 197 1.11 -4.32 20.35
C LYS A 197 1.10 -3.38 19.14
N TYR A 198 0.28 -3.72 18.14
CA TYR A 198 0.20 -2.94 16.91
C TYR A 198 -0.15 -1.48 17.20
N SER A 199 0.55 -0.55 16.55
CA SER A 199 0.31 0.89 16.64
C SER A 199 0.51 1.59 15.29
N HIS A 200 -0.50 2.28 14.80
CA HIS A 200 -0.39 3.14 13.63
C HIS A 200 0.59 4.30 13.89
N THR A 201 0.67 4.76 15.13
CA THR A 201 1.59 5.83 15.53
C THR A 201 3.04 5.50 15.24
N ASP A 202 3.45 4.25 15.45
CA ASP A 202 4.82 3.82 15.16
C ASP A 202 5.19 4.13 13.70
N PHE A 203 4.28 3.83 12.77
CA PHE A 203 4.49 4.10 11.35
C PHE A 203 4.38 5.60 11.01
N VAL A 204 3.52 6.36 11.68
CA VAL A 204 3.44 7.81 11.48
C VAL A 204 4.74 8.49 11.92
N VAL A 205 5.26 8.12 13.08
CA VAL A 205 6.55 8.61 13.58
C VAL A 205 7.68 8.20 12.65
N LEU A 206 7.70 6.94 12.19
CA LEU A 206 8.71 6.45 11.26
C LEU A 206 8.78 7.31 9.99
N GLY A 207 7.67 7.51 9.31
CA GLY A 207 7.66 8.30 8.07
C GLY A 207 8.06 9.76 8.29
N ALA A 208 7.65 10.36 9.41
CA ALA A 208 8.06 11.71 9.78
C ALA A 208 9.58 11.79 10.08
N VAL A 209 10.16 10.76 10.68
CA VAL A 209 11.62 10.61 10.86
C VAL A 209 12.31 10.56 9.51
N LEU A 210 11.81 9.76 8.55
CA LEU A 210 12.40 9.65 7.21
C LEU A 210 12.37 10.99 6.45
N GLU A 211 11.28 11.77 6.56
CA GLU A 211 11.23 13.12 6.01
C GLU A 211 12.25 14.06 6.65
N LYS A 212 12.36 14.04 8.00
CA LYS A 212 13.33 14.88 8.73
C LYS A 212 14.78 14.59 8.33
N ILE A 213 15.12 13.31 8.18
CA ILE A 213 16.49 12.89 7.83
C ILE A 213 16.84 13.25 6.40
N SER A 214 15.94 12.97 5.47
CA SER A 214 16.21 13.16 4.04
C SER A 214 16.04 14.62 3.58
N GLY A 215 15.29 15.42 4.31
CA GLY A 215 14.82 16.74 3.87
C GLY A 215 13.82 16.68 2.70
N LYS A 216 13.38 15.47 2.32
CA LYS A 216 12.42 15.24 1.24
C LYS A 216 11.06 14.87 1.79
N LYS A 217 9.99 15.21 1.04
CA LYS A 217 8.66 14.69 1.33
C LYS A 217 8.58 13.19 1.06
N TYR A 218 7.81 12.47 1.87
CA TYR A 218 7.70 11.01 1.75
C TYR A 218 7.28 10.55 0.34
N GLY A 219 6.36 11.26 -0.31
CA GLY A 219 5.96 10.95 -1.68
C GLY A 219 7.13 10.96 -2.67
N VAL A 220 8.13 11.84 -2.47
CA VAL A 220 9.36 11.89 -3.29
C VAL A 220 10.26 10.69 -2.98
N LEU A 221 10.45 10.38 -1.69
CA LEU A 221 11.22 9.19 -1.28
C LEU A 221 10.63 7.91 -1.84
N LEU A 222 9.32 7.76 -1.72
CA LEU A 222 8.57 6.65 -2.25
C LEU A 222 8.77 6.51 -3.76
N GLN A 223 8.62 7.60 -4.50
CA GLN A 223 8.79 7.62 -5.97
C GLN A 223 10.19 7.15 -6.36
N GLU A 224 11.22 7.77 -5.78
CA GLU A 224 12.63 7.49 -6.11
C GLU A 224 13.10 6.09 -5.67
N LEU A 225 12.68 5.65 -4.50
CA LEU A 225 13.24 4.44 -3.87
C LEU A 225 12.44 3.17 -4.15
N VAL A 226 11.16 3.31 -4.55
CA VAL A 226 10.25 2.16 -4.71
C VAL A 226 9.52 2.18 -6.04
N LEU A 227 8.75 3.24 -6.35
CA LEU A 227 7.83 3.21 -7.50
C LEU A 227 8.56 3.18 -8.84
N ASP A 228 9.53 4.09 -9.04
CA ASP A 228 10.31 4.16 -10.28
C ASP A 228 11.15 2.89 -10.50
N PRO A 229 11.92 2.40 -9.50
CA PRO A 229 12.71 1.18 -9.66
C PRO A 229 11.89 -0.07 -10.02
N LEU A 230 10.64 -0.16 -9.56
CA LEU A 230 9.74 -1.29 -9.86
C LEU A 230 8.79 -1.02 -11.03
N GLY A 231 8.76 0.19 -11.56
CA GLY A 231 7.82 0.59 -12.62
C GLY A 231 6.36 0.52 -12.19
N LEU A 232 6.05 0.88 -10.93
CA LEU A 232 4.69 0.86 -10.37
C LEU A 232 3.94 2.14 -10.76
N ARG A 233 3.49 2.22 -12.00
CA ARG A 233 2.91 3.44 -12.58
C ARG A 233 1.45 3.68 -12.19
N ASN A 234 0.78 2.66 -11.71
CA ASN A 234 -0.60 2.71 -11.21
C ASN A 234 -0.65 2.79 -9.67
N THR A 235 0.50 3.00 -9.02
CA THR A 235 0.60 3.16 -7.57
C THR A 235 0.97 4.60 -7.25
N ARG A 236 0.24 5.22 -6.31
CA ARG A 236 0.46 6.61 -5.91
C ARG A 236 0.34 6.79 -4.41
N PHE A 237 1.16 7.70 -3.88
CA PHE A 237 0.94 8.27 -2.55
C PHE A 237 -0.05 9.42 -2.69
N GLN A 238 -1.18 9.31 -2.02
CA GLN A 238 -2.29 10.22 -2.21
C GLN A 238 -2.82 10.69 -0.85
N LEU A 239 -2.53 11.93 -0.50
CA LEU A 239 -3.04 12.58 0.72
C LEU A 239 -4.30 13.40 0.49
N ASP A 240 -4.65 13.66 -0.75
CA ASP A 240 -5.92 14.27 -1.12
C ASP A 240 -7.05 13.22 -1.22
N ALA A 241 -8.27 13.70 -1.33
CA ALA A 241 -9.44 12.83 -1.41
C ALA A 241 -9.71 12.30 -2.83
N GLU A 242 -8.96 12.73 -3.84
CA GLU A 242 -9.20 12.33 -5.22
C GLU A 242 -8.61 10.95 -5.52
N PRO A 243 -9.45 9.93 -5.76
CA PRO A 243 -8.96 8.61 -6.13
C PRO A 243 -8.50 8.60 -7.59
N GLN A 244 -7.57 7.71 -7.89
CA GLN A 244 -7.11 7.44 -9.24
C GLN A 244 -8.17 6.65 -10.01
N LEU A 245 -8.55 7.12 -11.20
CA LEU A 245 -9.55 6.45 -12.04
C LEU A 245 -8.93 5.37 -12.94
N PRO A 246 -9.68 4.31 -13.28
CA PRO A 246 -10.96 3.91 -12.71
C PRO A 246 -10.82 3.46 -11.26
N VAL A 247 -11.81 3.66 -10.42
CA VAL A 247 -11.75 3.38 -8.98
C VAL A 247 -12.73 2.29 -8.56
N LEU A 248 -12.29 1.41 -7.65
CA LEU A 248 -13.15 0.51 -6.92
C LEU A 248 -13.73 1.27 -5.72
N HIS A 249 -15.05 1.48 -5.72
CA HIS A 249 -15.73 2.19 -4.65
C HIS A 249 -15.78 1.37 -3.37
N THR A 250 -15.70 2.06 -2.24
CA THR A 250 -15.75 1.47 -0.91
C THR A 250 -16.91 2.04 -0.12
N LEU A 251 -17.56 1.17 0.64
CA LEU A 251 -18.59 1.58 1.57
C LEU A 251 -18.08 1.38 3.00
N GLN A 252 -18.11 2.45 3.79
CA GLN A 252 -17.70 2.38 5.19
C GLN A 252 -18.52 1.31 5.93
N GLU A 253 -17.84 0.48 6.71
CA GLU A 253 -18.50 -0.48 7.59
C GLU A 253 -19.35 0.25 8.65
N GLY A 254 -20.57 -0.22 8.86
CA GLY A 254 -21.53 0.36 9.79
C GLY A 254 -22.67 1.09 9.10
N ASP A 255 -22.48 2.29 8.58
CA ASP A 255 -23.54 3.09 7.93
C ASP A 255 -23.49 2.99 6.38
N PHE A 256 -22.49 2.31 5.84
CA PHE A 256 -22.31 2.04 4.40
C PHE A 256 -22.29 3.29 3.51
N ARG A 257 -21.87 4.43 4.05
CA ARG A 257 -21.61 5.62 3.23
C ARG A 257 -20.41 5.35 2.31
N ASP A 258 -20.47 5.90 1.11
CA ASP A 258 -19.33 5.83 0.18
C ASP A 258 -18.12 6.59 0.77
N SER A 259 -17.10 5.85 1.13
CA SER A 259 -15.85 6.36 1.70
C SER A 259 -14.72 6.51 0.68
N THR A 260 -14.99 6.24 -0.60
CA THR A 260 -14.01 6.31 -1.69
C THR A 260 -13.30 7.67 -1.75
N TYR A 261 -14.05 8.75 -1.53
CA TYR A 261 -13.58 10.12 -1.61
C TYR A 261 -13.20 10.74 -0.26
N TRP A 262 -13.17 9.95 0.81
CA TRP A 262 -12.71 10.44 2.12
C TRP A 262 -11.21 10.72 2.07
N ASN A 263 -10.79 11.80 2.76
CA ASN A 263 -9.39 12.15 2.80
C ASN A 263 -8.56 11.08 3.53
N PRO A 264 -7.54 10.49 2.89
CA PRO A 264 -6.79 9.37 3.49
C PRO A 264 -5.71 9.82 4.47
N SER A 265 -5.50 11.11 4.68
CA SER A 265 -4.41 11.63 5.52
C SER A 265 -4.46 11.16 6.97
N PHE A 266 -5.62 10.69 7.45
CA PHE A 266 -5.74 10.11 8.79
C PHE A 266 -4.96 8.79 8.97
N VAL A 267 -4.57 8.11 7.90
CA VAL A 267 -3.61 6.99 7.92
C VAL A 267 -2.22 7.41 7.47
N SER A 268 -1.98 8.71 7.29
CA SER A 268 -0.69 9.31 6.95
C SER A 268 0.05 8.55 5.83
N TRP A 269 1.21 7.99 6.10
CA TRP A 269 2.08 7.32 5.13
C TRP A 269 1.50 6.02 4.55
N GLY A 270 0.43 5.48 5.13
CA GLY A 270 -0.35 4.38 4.57
C GLY A 270 -1.32 4.80 3.46
N ALA A 271 -1.41 6.10 3.13
CA ALA A 271 -2.31 6.65 2.12
C ALA A 271 -1.85 6.31 0.68
N LEU A 272 -1.80 5.03 0.34
CA LEU A 272 -1.46 4.54 -1.00
C LEU A 272 -2.70 4.05 -1.74
N THR A 273 -2.73 4.33 -3.05
CA THR A 273 -3.64 3.69 -4.00
C THR A 273 -2.85 2.88 -5.02
N SER A 274 -3.41 1.77 -5.47
CA SER A 274 -2.80 0.88 -6.46
C SER A 274 -3.88 0.11 -7.23
N ASN A 275 -3.50 -0.58 -8.30
CA ASN A 275 -4.32 -1.61 -8.91
C ASN A 275 -3.74 -3.00 -8.65
N ILE A 276 -4.47 -4.05 -9.05
CA ILE A 276 -4.08 -5.43 -8.75
C ILE A 276 -2.76 -5.83 -9.41
N CYS A 277 -2.42 -5.28 -10.57
CA CYS A 277 -1.19 -5.58 -11.30
C CYS A 277 0.05 -4.99 -10.62
N ASP A 278 0.01 -3.72 -10.26
CA ASP A 278 1.12 -3.09 -9.55
C ASP A 278 1.28 -3.67 -8.16
N LEU A 279 0.14 -4.00 -7.50
CA LEU A 279 0.19 -4.62 -6.18
C LEU A 279 0.75 -6.05 -6.24
N GLY A 280 0.51 -6.82 -7.31
CA GLY A 280 1.16 -8.11 -7.56
C GLY A 280 2.67 -7.97 -7.71
N LYS A 281 3.14 -7.01 -8.54
CA LYS A 281 4.57 -6.71 -8.68
C LYS A 281 5.20 -6.28 -7.35
N TRP A 282 4.51 -5.43 -6.59
CA TRP A 282 4.94 -5.01 -5.26
C TRP A 282 5.09 -6.19 -4.31
N ASN A 283 4.04 -7.02 -4.19
CA ASN A 283 4.02 -8.17 -3.29
C ASN A 283 5.20 -9.12 -3.55
N ARG A 284 5.48 -9.42 -4.81
CA ARG A 284 6.64 -10.20 -5.21
C ARG A 284 7.96 -9.48 -4.90
N ALA A 285 8.08 -8.20 -5.24
CA ALA A 285 9.31 -7.43 -5.01
C ALA A 285 9.63 -7.34 -3.52
N PHE A 286 8.61 -7.10 -2.67
CA PHE A 286 8.76 -7.09 -1.22
C PHE A 286 9.16 -8.46 -0.69
N GLY A 287 8.44 -9.53 -1.05
CA GLY A 287 8.71 -10.88 -0.57
C GLY A 287 10.05 -11.44 -1.03
N THR A 288 10.52 -11.09 -2.24
CA THR A 288 11.87 -11.44 -2.70
C THR A 288 12.96 -10.49 -2.18
N GLY A 289 12.57 -9.32 -1.67
CA GLY A 289 13.51 -8.27 -1.28
C GLY A 289 14.33 -7.73 -2.45
N SER A 290 13.75 -7.68 -3.66
CA SER A 290 14.47 -7.33 -4.90
C SER A 290 15.06 -5.91 -4.92
N LEU A 291 14.54 -5.01 -4.09
CA LEU A 291 15.07 -3.65 -3.93
C LEU A 291 16.23 -3.55 -2.93
N LEU A 292 16.57 -4.63 -2.23
CA LEU A 292 17.44 -4.65 -1.07
C LEU A 292 18.63 -5.59 -1.28
N SER A 293 19.75 -5.29 -0.63
CA SER A 293 20.87 -6.22 -0.52
C SER A 293 20.45 -7.46 0.29
N PRO A 294 21.14 -8.61 0.14
CA PRO A 294 20.81 -9.81 0.91
C PRO A 294 20.83 -9.59 2.42
N ALA A 295 21.72 -8.74 2.94
CA ALA A 295 21.80 -8.44 4.37
C ALA A 295 20.57 -7.67 4.86
N THR A 296 20.18 -6.61 4.15
CA THR A 296 19.02 -5.77 4.51
C THR A 296 17.70 -6.47 4.23
N ARG A 297 17.66 -7.31 3.19
CA ARG A 297 16.49 -8.14 2.88
C ARG A 297 16.09 -9.04 4.05
N SER A 298 17.07 -9.61 4.76
CA SER A 298 16.80 -10.49 5.91
C SER A 298 16.05 -9.77 7.05
N GLU A 299 16.08 -8.42 7.08
CA GLU A 299 15.38 -7.63 8.07
C GLU A 299 13.85 -7.63 7.90
N ILE A 300 13.35 -7.80 6.66
CA ILE A 300 11.89 -7.80 6.38
C ILE A 300 11.15 -8.80 7.26
N ALA A 301 11.62 -10.05 7.26
CA ALA A 301 11.04 -11.15 8.04
C ALA A 301 11.84 -11.46 9.31
N SER A 302 12.61 -10.49 9.83
CA SER A 302 13.38 -10.65 11.04
C SER A 302 12.46 -11.02 12.23
N PRO A 303 12.76 -12.07 13.01
CA PRO A 303 11.92 -12.54 14.09
C PRO A 303 12.06 -11.71 15.38
N VAL A 304 12.24 -10.39 15.23
CA VAL A 304 12.51 -9.47 16.35
C VAL A 304 11.40 -9.43 17.41
N ASN A 305 10.17 -9.74 16.99
CA ASN A 305 9.01 -9.75 17.89
C ASN A 305 8.61 -11.16 18.39
N VAL A 306 9.29 -12.22 17.96
CA VAL A 306 8.97 -13.58 18.44
C VAL A 306 9.16 -13.68 19.95
N GLY A 307 8.09 -14.12 20.63
CA GLY A 307 8.02 -14.17 22.10
C GLY A 307 7.46 -12.91 22.75
N LEU A 308 7.16 -11.87 21.98
CA LEU A 308 6.56 -10.63 22.47
C LEU A 308 5.05 -10.61 22.16
N GLY A 309 4.22 -10.29 23.14
CA GLY A 309 2.76 -10.25 22.99
C GLY A 309 2.20 -11.55 22.39
N VAL A 310 1.53 -11.45 21.24
CA VAL A 310 0.91 -12.58 20.54
C VAL A 310 1.85 -13.26 19.53
N ASN A 311 3.09 -12.78 19.38
CA ASN A 311 4.00 -13.28 18.35
C ASN A 311 4.67 -14.59 18.76
N THR A 312 4.58 -15.59 17.88
CA THR A 312 5.22 -16.89 18.01
C THR A 312 6.16 -17.16 16.86
N SER A 313 6.95 -18.23 16.89
CA SER A 313 7.80 -18.60 15.75
C SER A 313 7.01 -19.01 14.49
N GLN A 314 5.72 -19.32 14.62
CA GLN A 314 4.82 -19.70 13.53
C GLN A 314 4.02 -18.52 12.98
N ALA A 315 3.87 -17.44 13.77
CA ALA A 315 3.11 -16.26 13.40
C ALA A 315 3.65 -15.04 14.14
N TYR A 316 4.27 -14.11 13.43
CA TYR A 316 4.84 -12.92 14.04
C TYR A 316 4.80 -11.71 13.11
N PHE A 317 4.95 -10.53 13.69
CA PHE A 317 5.07 -9.29 12.95
C PHE A 317 6.55 -8.96 12.75
N GLY A 318 6.97 -8.88 11.49
CA GLY A 318 8.29 -8.40 11.06
C GLY A 318 8.29 -6.88 10.87
N LEU A 319 9.06 -6.38 9.90
CA LEU A 319 9.09 -4.95 9.61
C LEU A 319 7.94 -4.57 8.63
N GLY A 320 6.85 -4.07 9.19
CA GLY A 320 5.66 -3.65 8.45
C GLY A 320 4.85 -4.80 7.85
N THR A 321 5.07 -6.05 8.26
CA THR A 321 4.44 -7.22 7.65
C THR A 321 4.19 -8.34 8.66
N LEU A 322 3.19 -9.16 8.39
CA LEU A 322 2.98 -10.43 9.08
C LEU A 322 3.82 -11.53 8.41
N VAL A 323 4.36 -12.43 9.21
CA VAL A 323 5.14 -13.58 8.76
C VAL A 323 4.52 -14.85 9.31
N TYR A 324 4.13 -15.75 8.42
CA TYR A 324 3.66 -17.11 8.69
C TYR A 324 4.54 -18.07 7.90
N PRO A 325 5.72 -18.45 8.38
CA PRO A 325 6.70 -19.13 7.55
C PRO A 325 6.12 -20.32 6.77
N PRO A 326 6.32 -20.42 5.42
CA PRO A 326 7.20 -19.56 4.62
C PRO A 326 6.58 -18.24 4.12
N TRP A 327 5.31 -17.97 4.38
CA TRP A 327 4.55 -16.85 3.84
C TRP A 327 4.90 -15.50 4.48
N ILE A 328 5.03 -14.48 3.64
CA ILE A 328 5.05 -13.07 4.01
C ILE A 328 3.69 -12.49 3.62
N VAL A 329 2.95 -11.95 4.60
CA VAL A 329 1.53 -11.59 4.44
C VAL A 329 1.27 -10.17 4.91
N GLN A 330 0.37 -9.46 4.25
CA GLN A 330 -0.22 -8.26 4.80
C GLN A 330 -1.74 -8.32 4.72
N ARG A 331 -2.39 -8.01 5.82
CA ARG A 331 -3.84 -7.93 5.96
C ARG A 331 -4.22 -6.49 6.23
N ALA A 332 -4.90 -5.88 5.29
CA ALA A 332 -5.21 -4.46 5.33
C ALA A 332 -6.72 -4.23 5.29
N ALA A 333 -7.21 -3.41 6.20
CA ALA A 333 -8.57 -2.90 6.19
C ALA A 333 -8.54 -1.38 6.00
N TYR A 334 -9.38 -0.87 5.14
CA TYR A 334 -9.57 0.56 4.92
C TYR A 334 -11.03 0.88 4.63
N TRP A 335 -11.80 1.23 5.66
CA TRP A 335 -13.16 1.77 5.52
C TRP A 335 -14.07 1.03 4.52
N GLY A 336 -14.18 -0.29 4.66
CA GLY A 336 -15.00 -1.13 3.78
C GLY A 336 -14.27 -1.73 2.58
N MET A 337 -12.98 -1.45 2.46
CA MET A 337 -12.05 -2.15 1.57
C MET A 337 -11.16 -3.07 2.38
N TYR A 338 -11.06 -4.34 2.00
CA TYR A 338 -10.14 -5.29 2.60
C TYR A 338 -9.21 -5.84 1.54
N THR A 339 -7.92 -5.71 1.78
CA THR A 339 -6.88 -6.17 0.87
C THR A 339 -5.92 -7.09 1.61
N THR A 340 -5.73 -8.30 1.10
CA THR A 340 -4.75 -9.24 1.63
C THR A 340 -3.75 -9.56 0.53
N THR A 341 -2.46 -9.43 0.87
CA THR A 341 -1.34 -9.87 0.03
C THR A 341 -0.61 -11.00 0.73
N ALA A 342 -0.16 -12.00 -0.03
CA ALA A 342 0.66 -13.10 0.48
C ALA A 342 1.69 -13.50 -0.56
N PHE A 343 2.93 -13.69 -0.14
CA PHE A 343 4.02 -14.17 -0.98
C PHE A 343 4.73 -15.34 -0.30
N ASP A 344 4.88 -16.43 -1.03
CA ASP A 344 5.68 -17.59 -0.61
C ASP A 344 7.00 -17.63 -1.40
N PRO A 345 8.14 -17.32 -0.78
CA PRO A 345 9.44 -17.37 -1.44
C PRO A 345 9.88 -18.79 -1.81
N THR A 346 9.26 -19.82 -1.23
CA THR A 346 9.62 -21.23 -1.49
C THR A 346 9.01 -21.72 -2.81
N SER A 347 7.75 -21.39 -3.05
CA SER A 347 7.03 -21.76 -4.26
C SER A 347 7.02 -20.67 -5.34
N GLY A 348 7.44 -19.44 -5.03
CA GLY A 348 7.32 -18.30 -5.92
C GLY A 348 5.87 -17.82 -6.12
N THR A 349 4.93 -18.27 -5.29
CA THR A 349 3.51 -17.93 -5.38
C THR A 349 3.24 -16.56 -4.78
N SER A 350 2.63 -15.67 -5.56
CA SER A 350 2.16 -14.34 -5.15
C SER A 350 0.65 -14.27 -5.27
N LEU A 351 -0.02 -13.93 -4.18
CA LEU A 351 -1.47 -13.82 -4.08
C LEU A 351 -1.84 -12.42 -3.61
N VAL A 352 -2.79 -11.80 -4.30
CA VAL A 352 -3.37 -10.51 -3.93
C VAL A 352 -4.87 -10.56 -4.11
N ALA A 353 -5.62 -10.30 -3.06
CA ALA A 353 -7.07 -10.18 -3.11
C ALA A 353 -7.52 -8.85 -2.51
N THR A 354 -8.39 -8.14 -3.19
CA THR A 354 -9.10 -7.00 -2.63
C THR A 354 -10.59 -7.18 -2.79
N VAL A 355 -11.35 -6.73 -1.80
CA VAL A 355 -12.81 -6.80 -1.79
C VAL A 355 -13.42 -5.48 -1.36
N SER A 356 -14.56 -5.15 -1.94
CA SER A 356 -15.42 -4.05 -1.51
C SER A 356 -16.65 -4.63 -0.82
N LEU A 357 -16.92 -4.16 0.40
CA LEU A 357 -18.06 -4.61 1.19
C LEU A 357 -19.39 -4.10 0.62
N SER A 358 -20.48 -4.75 1.04
CA SER A 358 -21.85 -4.29 0.82
C SER A 358 -22.61 -4.18 2.15
N PRO A 359 -23.80 -3.56 2.15
CA PRO A 359 -24.66 -3.55 3.32
C PRO A 359 -25.05 -4.95 3.86
N GLY A 360 -24.90 -5.98 3.04
CA GLY A 360 -25.15 -7.37 3.44
C GLY A 360 -23.93 -8.09 4.03
N THR A 361 -22.75 -7.47 4.00
CA THR A 361 -21.55 -8.09 4.56
C THR A 361 -21.62 -8.13 6.08
N PRO A 362 -21.45 -9.33 6.71
CA PRO A 362 -21.46 -9.43 8.17
C PRO A 362 -20.38 -8.58 8.82
N PRO A 363 -20.67 -7.86 9.93
CA PRO A 363 -19.67 -7.08 10.66
C PRO A 363 -18.48 -7.94 11.10
N GLY A 364 -17.25 -7.37 11.02
CA GLY A 364 -16.02 -8.05 11.41
C GLY A 364 -15.58 -9.17 10.47
N ALA A 365 -16.25 -9.35 9.32
CA ALA A 365 -15.83 -10.32 8.31
C ALA A 365 -14.47 -9.95 7.73
N GLN A 366 -13.64 -10.96 7.42
CA GLN A 366 -12.34 -10.81 6.79
C GLN A 366 -12.31 -11.59 5.45
N PRO A 367 -13.10 -11.18 4.45
CA PRO A 367 -13.30 -11.99 3.24
C PRO A 367 -12.07 -12.08 2.35
N SER A 368 -11.20 -11.06 2.28
CA SER A 368 -9.95 -11.13 1.53
C SER A 368 -8.98 -12.17 2.11
N ASP A 369 -8.95 -12.33 3.45
CA ASP A 369 -8.15 -13.35 4.12
C ASP A 369 -8.65 -14.76 3.77
N GLU A 370 -9.98 -14.96 3.80
CA GLU A 370 -10.56 -16.26 3.43
C GLU A 370 -10.27 -16.61 1.97
N ILE A 371 -10.33 -15.63 1.05
CA ILE A 371 -9.93 -15.82 -0.34
C ILE A 371 -8.47 -16.29 -0.41
N ILE A 372 -7.54 -15.57 0.20
CA ILE A 372 -6.12 -15.90 0.16
C ILE A 372 -5.84 -17.28 0.77
N THR A 373 -6.45 -17.59 1.92
CA THR A 373 -6.33 -18.93 2.54
C THR A 373 -6.84 -20.03 1.60
N ALA A 374 -8.02 -19.85 1.03
CA ALA A 374 -8.62 -20.85 0.15
C ALA A 374 -7.82 -21.04 -1.16
N ILE A 375 -7.37 -19.96 -1.77
CA ILE A 375 -6.58 -20.01 -3.01
C ILE A 375 -5.19 -20.60 -2.74
N SER A 376 -4.53 -20.24 -1.63
CA SER A 376 -3.25 -20.87 -1.26
C SER A 376 -3.39 -22.36 -1.00
N ALA A 377 -4.49 -22.81 -0.40
CA ALA A 377 -4.76 -24.23 -0.21
C ALA A 377 -4.93 -25.00 -1.54
N LEU A 378 -5.39 -24.36 -2.60
CA LEU A 378 -5.46 -24.94 -3.94
C LEU A 378 -4.08 -25.02 -4.62
N LEU A 379 -3.23 -24.02 -4.41
CA LEU A 379 -1.95 -23.88 -5.12
C LEU A 379 -0.77 -24.46 -4.35
N THR A 380 -0.80 -24.38 -3.04
CA THR A 380 0.25 -24.83 -2.12
C THR A 380 -0.35 -25.65 -0.98
N PRO A 381 -0.97 -26.83 -1.27
CA PRO A 381 -1.75 -27.58 -0.28
C PRO A 381 -0.93 -28.08 0.91
N GLY A 382 0.40 -28.18 0.77
CA GLY A 382 1.30 -28.59 1.85
C GLY A 382 1.52 -27.52 2.93
N HIS A 383 1.30 -26.24 2.61
CA HIS A 383 1.52 -25.10 3.52
C HIS A 383 0.66 -23.90 3.10
N PRO A 384 -0.68 -24.00 3.20
CA PRO A 384 -1.56 -22.87 2.88
C PRO A 384 -1.33 -21.71 3.85
N VAL A 385 -1.70 -20.49 3.40
CA VAL A 385 -1.72 -19.31 4.29
C VAL A 385 -2.69 -19.58 5.44
N PRO A 386 -2.27 -19.46 6.72
CA PRO A 386 -3.16 -19.62 7.86
C PRO A 386 -4.26 -18.55 7.88
N ARG A 387 -5.38 -18.88 8.52
CA ARG A 387 -6.48 -17.95 8.74
C ARG A 387 -6.17 -16.96 9.84
#